data_d0df17dfb38235965fb82840be30b64e
#
_entry.id   d0df17dfb38235965fb82840be30b64e
#
_cell.length_a   1.000
_cell.length_b   1.000
_cell.length_c   1.000
_cell.angle_alpha   90.00
_cell.angle_beta   90.00
_cell.angle_gamma   90.00
#
_symmetry.space_group_name_H-M   'P 1'
#
loop_
_entity.id
_entity.type
_entity.pdbx_description
1 polymer ?
#
loop_
_entity_poly.entity_id
_entity_poly.type
_entity_poly.pdbx_seq_one_letter_code
_entity_poly.pdbx_strand_id
1 'polypeptide(L)'
;VVEQGAGGLAHTAVALLRAGLHLRAAVWATLACAALSLSVETLQNFLPARVPSNVDWALNTAGGALGAVLANVFQRLGWLDAWSRFRADWFAPHAQGGLVLLALWPFALLYPAQVPFGLGQVGGRALAWLEESVEGTPFALWLPVEQLATTPLSPLSVACCIALGLLAPLLLGFSDLRTLRGRLAFVPVLFGLALTVAALSAALTYGPSHAWAWIHPPVVAGFALAGAVALVALWLPRRLCNVLMLLVLAVLLTVLNQSADTPYFAQSLEAWEQGRFIRFHGLSQWLGWLWPFAALMYGLRAVVAPPRP
;
A
#
# COMPACT_ATOMS: atom_id res chain seq x y z
N VAL A 1 28.07 -16.16 -48.33
CA VAL A 1 28.24 -14.71 -48.02
C VAL A 1 26.91 -13.94 -48.17
N VAL A 2 25.95 -14.42 -48.97
CA VAL A 2 24.67 -13.72 -49.22
C VAL A 2 23.64 -14.02 -48.12
N GLU A 3 23.67 -15.16 -47.45
CA GLU A 3 22.70 -15.50 -46.37
C GLU A 3 22.94 -14.77 -45.06
N GLN A 4 24.16 -14.36 -44.72
CA GLN A 4 24.45 -13.60 -43.52
C GLN A 4 23.96 -12.16 -43.58
N GLY A 5 23.79 -11.56 -44.76
CA GLY A 5 23.29 -10.20 -44.94
C GLY A 5 21.78 -10.08 -44.74
N ALA A 6 20.99 -11.07 -45.13
CA ALA A 6 19.54 -11.04 -45.05
C ALA A 6 19.06 -11.18 -43.60
N GLY A 7 19.73 -11.97 -42.76
CA GLY A 7 19.44 -12.11 -41.33
C GLY A 7 19.69 -10.81 -40.55
N GLY A 8 20.78 -10.09 -40.87
CA GLY A 8 21.12 -8.83 -40.26
C GLY A 8 20.10 -7.72 -40.54
N LEU A 9 19.61 -7.63 -41.78
CA LEU A 9 18.59 -6.64 -42.16
C LEU A 9 17.24 -6.92 -41.51
N ALA A 10 16.84 -8.19 -41.40
CA ALA A 10 15.63 -8.58 -40.71
C ALA A 10 15.68 -8.25 -39.22
N HIS A 11 16.80 -8.50 -38.54
CA HIS A 11 17.00 -8.12 -37.13
C HIS A 11 16.98 -6.62 -36.91
N THR A 12 17.63 -5.83 -37.79
CA THR A 12 17.60 -4.35 -37.70
C THR A 12 16.21 -3.80 -37.98
N ALA A 13 15.48 -4.34 -38.97
CA ALA A 13 14.09 -3.94 -39.23
C ALA A 13 13.15 -4.23 -38.03
N VAL A 14 13.25 -5.41 -37.42
CA VAL A 14 12.51 -5.78 -36.23
C VAL A 14 12.87 -4.88 -35.06
N ALA A 15 14.16 -4.55 -34.88
CA ALA A 15 14.59 -3.63 -33.79
C ALA A 15 14.06 -2.21 -34.00
N LEU A 16 14.06 -1.69 -35.23
CA LEU A 16 13.52 -0.38 -35.58
C LEU A 16 11.99 -0.33 -35.41
N LEU A 17 11.28 -1.39 -35.81
CA LEU A 17 9.83 -1.50 -35.59
C LEU A 17 9.49 -1.53 -34.10
N ARG A 18 10.22 -2.31 -33.32
CA ARG A 18 10.06 -2.34 -31.83
C ARG A 18 10.34 -0.96 -31.23
N ALA A 19 11.41 -0.29 -31.63
CA ALA A 19 11.73 1.06 -31.15
C ALA A 19 10.61 2.06 -31.47
N GLY A 20 10.03 1.98 -32.68
CA GLY A 20 8.89 2.81 -33.08
C GLY A 20 7.63 2.54 -32.28
N LEU A 21 7.34 1.29 -31.95
CA LEU A 21 6.22 0.91 -31.10
C LEU A 21 6.39 1.43 -29.66
N HIS A 22 7.61 1.34 -29.12
CA HIS A 22 7.90 1.86 -27.77
C HIS A 22 7.79 3.37 -27.69
N LEU A 23 8.25 4.09 -28.71
CA LEU A 23 8.10 5.55 -28.76
C LEU A 23 6.63 5.96 -28.82
N ARG A 24 5.84 5.30 -29.67
CA ARG A 24 4.39 5.54 -29.73
C ARG A 24 3.70 5.26 -28.40
N ALA A 25 4.02 4.15 -27.73
CA ALA A 25 3.50 3.82 -26.42
C ALA A 25 3.86 4.89 -25.36
N ALA A 26 5.10 5.40 -25.38
CA ALA A 26 5.54 6.46 -24.49
C ALA A 26 4.77 7.76 -24.72
N VAL A 27 4.56 8.13 -25.99
CA VAL A 27 3.77 9.33 -26.36
C VAL A 27 2.31 9.17 -25.87
N TRP A 28 1.68 8.04 -26.14
CA TRP A 28 0.30 7.79 -25.71
C TRP A 28 0.17 7.77 -24.18
N ALA A 29 1.13 7.18 -23.47
CA ALA A 29 1.15 7.21 -22.01
C ALA A 29 1.25 8.65 -21.47
N THR A 30 2.13 9.47 -22.05
CA THR A 30 2.28 10.88 -21.67
C THR A 30 1.01 11.68 -21.94
N LEU A 31 0.41 11.48 -23.13
CA LEU A 31 -0.85 12.15 -23.49
C LEU A 31 -2.01 11.73 -22.58
N ALA A 32 -2.08 10.45 -22.22
CA ALA A 32 -3.09 9.95 -21.28
C ALA A 32 -2.91 10.57 -19.87
N CYS A 33 -1.68 10.69 -19.38
CA CYS A 33 -1.39 11.38 -18.13
C CYS A 33 -1.78 12.86 -18.19
N ALA A 34 -1.44 13.54 -19.29
CA ALA A 34 -1.80 14.95 -19.49
C ALA A 34 -3.31 15.16 -19.53
N ALA A 35 -4.04 14.29 -20.27
CA ALA A 35 -5.49 14.35 -20.36
C ALA A 35 -6.18 14.06 -19.03
N LEU A 36 -5.71 13.03 -18.29
CA LEU A 36 -6.23 12.70 -16.97
C LEU A 36 -6.00 13.86 -15.99
N SER A 37 -4.77 14.42 -15.96
CA SER A 37 -4.46 15.55 -15.10
C SER A 37 -5.31 16.78 -15.44
N LEU A 38 -5.49 17.09 -16.72
CA LEU A 38 -6.36 18.18 -17.16
C LEU A 38 -7.81 17.97 -16.74
N SER A 39 -8.30 16.72 -16.84
CA SER A 39 -9.65 16.38 -16.39
C SER A 39 -9.82 16.59 -14.89
N VAL A 40 -8.83 16.19 -14.08
CA VAL A 40 -8.85 16.40 -12.63
C VAL A 40 -8.83 17.90 -12.30
N GLU A 41 -7.93 18.67 -12.91
CA GLU A 41 -7.87 20.14 -12.72
C GLU A 41 -9.18 20.82 -13.12
N THR A 42 -9.81 20.35 -14.21
CA THR A 42 -11.11 20.88 -14.65
C THR A 42 -12.20 20.57 -13.63
N LEU A 43 -12.23 19.35 -13.08
CA LEU A 43 -13.19 18.97 -12.05
C LEU A 43 -12.98 19.74 -10.74
N GLN A 44 -11.74 20.11 -10.42
CA GLN A 44 -11.42 20.91 -9.23
C GLN A 44 -12.03 22.33 -9.28
N ASN A 45 -12.34 22.88 -10.46
CA ASN A 45 -13.09 24.14 -10.58
C ASN A 45 -14.47 24.11 -9.92
N PHE A 46 -15.05 22.93 -9.76
CA PHE A 46 -16.36 22.76 -9.14
C PHE A 46 -16.27 22.53 -7.61
N LEU A 47 -15.06 22.50 -7.05
CA LEU A 47 -14.83 22.31 -5.61
C LEU A 47 -14.48 23.66 -4.95
N PRO A 48 -15.26 24.13 -3.96
CA PRO A 48 -15.07 25.46 -3.36
C PRO A 48 -13.72 25.67 -2.67
N ALA A 49 -13.08 24.58 -2.22
CA ALA A 49 -11.83 24.61 -1.45
C ALA A 49 -10.57 24.36 -2.32
N ARG A 50 -10.70 24.25 -3.63
CA ARG A 50 -9.59 23.89 -4.53
C ARG A 50 -9.40 24.95 -5.61
N VAL A 51 -8.14 25.27 -5.88
CA VAL A 51 -7.75 26.18 -6.98
C VAL A 51 -7.00 25.35 -8.01
N PRO A 52 -7.50 25.24 -9.25
CA PRO A 52 -6.80 24.54 -10.34
C PRO A 52 -5.45 25.16 -10.61
N SER A 53 -4.45 24.34 -10.90
CA SER A 53 -3.07 24.79 -11.09
C SER A 53 -2.50 24.27 -12.42
N ASN A 54 -2.14 25.20 -13.30
CA ASN A 54 -1.40 24.87 -14.52
C ASN A 54 -0.04 24.23 -14.23
N VAL A 55 0.54 24.53 -13.06
CA VAL A 55 1.81 23.96 -12.61
C VAL A 55 1.61 22.47 -12.27
N ASP A 56 0.52 22.11 -11.61
CA ASP A 56 0.21 20.72 -11.27
C ASP A 56 -0.04 19.89 -12.53
N TRP A 57 -0.77 20.44 -13.49
CA TRP A 57 -0.93 19.81 -14.79
C TRP A 57 0.41 19.58 -15.51
N ALA A 58 1.29 20.58 -15.52
CA ALA A 58 2.62 20.49 -16.15
C ALA A 58 3.51 19.46 -15.44
N LEU A 59 3.54 19.46 -14.10
CA LEU A 59 4.31 18.50 -13.31
C LEU A 59 3.81 17.07 -13.48
N ASN A 60 2.50 16.85 -13.49
CA ASN A 60 1.91 15.52 -13.72
C ASN A 60 2.22 15.01 -15.14
N THR A 61 2.15 15.89 -16.14
CA THR A 61 2.51 15.57 -17.53
C THR A 61 4.00 15.24 -17.65
N ALA A 62 4.87 16.03 -17.02
CA ALA A 62 6.30 15.78 -16.98
C ALA A 62 6.63 14.47 -16.25
N GLY A 63 5.94 14.17 -15.14
CA GLY A 63 6.04 12.90 -14.44
C GLY A 63 5.66 11.71 -15.33
N GLY A 64 4.58 11.84 -16.09
CA GLY A 64 4.16 10.82 -17.08
C GLY A 64 5.19 10.61 -18.18
N ALA A 65 5.77 11.68 -18.71
CA ALA A 65 6.84 11.61 -19.70
C ALA A 65 8.10 10.94 -19.15
N LEU A 66 8.53 11.35 -17.95
CA LEU A 66 9.68 10.76 -17.27
C LEU A 66 9.46 9.27 -17.00
N GLY A 67 8.28 8.87 -16.53
CA GLY A 67 7.91 7.47 -16.32
C GLY A 67 7.98 6.66 -17.61
N ALA A 68 7.51 7.21 -18.72
CA ALA A 68 7.58 6.58 -20.04
C ALA A 68 9.03 6.42 -20.54
N VAL A 69 9.88 7.43 -20.30
CA VAL A 69 11.33 7.35 -20.62
C VAL A 69 12.00 6.28 -19.77
N LEU A 70 11.77 6.27 -18.45
CA LEU A 70 12.32 5.26 -17.54
C LEU A 70 11.89 3.85 -17.91
N ALA A 71 10.62 3.63 -18.28
CA ALA A 71 10.13 2.35 -18.74
C ALA A 71 10.88 1.85 -20.00
N ASN A 72 11.13 2.75 -20.97
CA ASN A 72 11.91 2.44 -22.14
C ASN A 72 13.37 2.10 -21.81
N VAL A 73 14.00 2.83 -20.89
CA VAL A 73 15.36 2.57 -20.42
C VAL A 73 15.41 1.20 -19.74
N PHE A 74 14.50 0.90 -18.83
CA PHE A 74 14.46 -0.40 -18.12
C PHE A 74 14.24 -1.56 -19.08
N GLN A 75 13.43 -1.37 -20.12
CA GLN A 75 13.23 -2.38 -21.15
C GLN A 75 14.51 -2.61 -21.95
N ARG A 76 15.19 -1.54 -22.39
CA ARG A 76 16.47 -1.65 -23.13
C ARG A 76 17.58 -2.30 -22.31
N LEU A 77 17.59 -2.07 -21.00
CA LEU A 77 18.53 -2.69 -20.05
C LEU A 77 18.17 -4.16 -19.73
N GLY A 78 17.04 -4.68 -20.23
CA GLY A 78 16.58 -6.04 -19.94
C GLY A 78 16.05 -6.23 -18.51
N TRP A 79 15.83 -5.15 -17.78
CA TRP A 79 15.32 -5.20 -16.38
C TRP A 79 13.89 -5.73 -16.31
N LEU A 80 13.06 -5.43 -17.30
CA LEU A 80 11.70 -5.97 -17.37
C LEU A 80 11.69 -7.48 -17.58
N ASP A 81 12.61 -7.99 -18.38
CA ASP A 81 12.76 -9.44 -18.59
C ASP A 81 13.35 -10.10 -17.34
N ALA A 82 14.34 -9.48 -16.70
CA ALA A 82 14.89 -9.94 -15.43
C ALA A 82 13.81 -9.98 -14.33
N TRP A 83 12.98 -8.94 -14.23
CA TRP A 83 11.84 -8.89 -13.32
C TRP A 83 10.81 -9.98 -13.64
N SER A 84 10.50 -10.19 -14.92
CA SER A 84 9.55 -11.22 -15.33
C SER A 84 10.03 -12.62 -14.97
N ARG A 85 11.32 -12.92 -15.16
CA ARG A 85 11.94 -14.18 -14.72
C ARG A 85 11.91 -14.31 -13.20
N PHE A 86 12.37 -13.28 -12.47
CA PHE A 86 12.34 -13.27 -11.02
C PHE A 86 10.94 -13.53 -10.48
N ARG A 87 9.93 -12.84 -11.04
CA ARG A 87 8.55 -13.03 -10.65
C ARG A 87 8.05 -14.45 -10.93
N ALA A 88 8.39 -15.03 -12.08
CA ALA A 88 8.00 -16.38 -12.46
C ALA A 88 8.62 -17.45 -11.53
N ASP A 89 9.86 -17.22 -11.09
CA ASP A 89 10.58 -18.16 -10.23
C ASP A 89 10.11 -18.10 -8.76
N TRP A 90 9.81 -16.91 -8.27
CA TRP A 90 9.54 -16.69 -6.84
C TRP A 90 8.06 -16.68 -6.49
N PHE A 91 7.20 -16.21 -7.40
CA PHE A 91 5.79 -15.96 -7.11
C PHE A 91 4.83 -16.86 -7.90
N ALA A 92 3.63 -17.03 -7.38
CA ALA A 92 2.56 -17.72 -8.07
C ALA A 92 2.11 -16.95 -9.33
N PRO A 93 1.62 -17.62 -10.38
CA PRO A 93 1.21 -16.97 -11.62
C PRO A 93 0.15 -15.86 -11.43
N HIS A 94 -0.69 -15.99 -10.42
CA HIS A 94 -1.80 -15.06 -10.11
C HIS A 94 -1.48 -14.08 -8.96
N ALA A 95 -0.22 -14.02 -8.51
CA ALA A 95 0.21 -13.14 -7.42
C ALA A 95 0.25 -11.64 -7.77
N GLN A 96 -0.20 -11.22 -8.95
CA GLN A 96 -0.08 -9.82 -9.41
C GLN A 96 -0.74 -8.84 -8.45
N GLY A 97 -1.97 -9.14 -7.99
CA GLY A 97 -2.69 -8.28 -7.05
C GLY A 97 -2.01 -8.21 -5.69
N GLY A 98 -1.52 -9.34 -5.17
CA GLY A 98 -0.79 -9.38 -3.91
C GLY A 98 0.53 -8.62 -3.98
N LEU A 99 1.27 -8.73 -5.09
CA LEU A 99 2.49 -7.94 -5.31
C LEU A 99 2.23 -6.43 -5.32
N VAL A 100 1.13 -5.99 -5.94
CA VAL A 100 0.71 -4.57 -5.91
C VAL A 100 0.39 -4.15 -4.49
N LEU A 101 -0.37 -4.96 -3.74
CA LEU A 101 -0.68 -4.67 -2.34
C LEU A 101 0.57 -4.62 -1.47
N LEU A 102 1.52 -5.55 -1.64
CA LEU A 102 2.80 -5.54 -0.93
C LEU A 102 3.64 -4.30 -1.29
N ALA A 103 3.63 -3.87 -2.55
CA ALA A 103 4.33 -2.66 -2.98
C ALA A 103 3.68 -1.37 -2.43
N LEU A 104 2.37 -1.35 -2.26
CA LEU A 104 1.63 -0.20 -1.72
C LEU A 104 1.68 -0.12 -0.18
N TRP A 105 1.93 -1.24 0.51
CA TRP A 105 1.93 -1.29 1.97
C TRP A 105 2.92 -0.32 2.64
N PRO A 106 4.17 -0.16 2.19
CA PRO A 106 5.10 0.81 2.76
C PRO A 106 4.60 2.26 2.65
N PHE A 107 3.92 2.59 1.55
CA PHE A 107 3.33 3.93 1.37
C PHE A 107 2.13 4.15 2.29
N ALA A 108 1.35 3.09 2.56
CA ALA A 108 0.27 3.13 3.54
C ALA A 108 0.79 3.39 4.97
N LEU A 109 1.98 2.89 5.31
CA LEU A 109 2.62 3.10 6.62
C LEU A 109 3.15 4.53 6.83
N LEU A 110 3.25 5.34 5.78
CA LEU A 110 3.62 6.75 5.92
C LEU A 110 2.51 7.57 6.58
N TYR A 111 1.26 7.13 6.48
CA TYR A 111 0.14 7.75 7.19
C TYR A 111 0.22 7.42 8.69
N PRO A 112 0.10 8.42 9.59
CA PRO A 112 0.13 8.17 11.02
C PRO A 112 -1.04 7.27 11.43
N ALA A 113 -0.73 6.21 12.17
CA ALA A 113 -1.70 5.29 12.73
C ALA A 113 -1.67 5.38 14.26
N GLN A 114 -2.80 5.15 14.92
CA GLN A 114 -2.90 5.11 16.37
C GLN A 114 -1.98 4.05 16.99
N VAL A 115 -1.84 2.92 16.32
CA VAL A 115 -0.92 1.86 16.67
C VAL A 115 0.01 1.65 15.49
N PRO A 116 1.34 1.58 15.68
CA PRO A 116 2.27 1.28 14.60
C PRO A 116 1.83 0.05 13.79
N PHE A 117 1.83 0.16 12.47
CA PHE A 117 1.36 -0.87 11.52
C PHE A 117 -0.15 -1.17 11.54
N GLY A 118 -0.93 -0.50 12.38
CA GLY A 118 -2.38 -0.64 12.50
C GLY A 118 -3.11 0.19 11.43
N LEU A 119 -3.21 -0.33 10.22
CA LEU A 119 -3.90 0.33 9.10
C LEU A 119 -5.42 0.06 9.13
N GLY A 120 -6.20 0.93 8.47
CA GLY A 120 -7.65 0.73 8.30
C GLY A 120 -8.52 1.30 9.41
N GLN A 121 -8.00 2.23 10.19
CA GLN A 121 -8.77 2.94 11.21
C GLN A 121 -9.63 4.03 10.56
N VAL A 122 -10.82 3.67 10.14
CA VAL A 122 -11.79 4.56 9.45
C VAL A 122 -13.10 4.71 10.17
N GLY A 123 -13.37 3.87 11.19
CA GLY A 123 -14.68 3.77 11.85
C GLY A 123 -15.14 5.10 12.48
N GLY A 124 -14.31 5.73 13.28
CA GLY A 124 -14.64 7.00 13.92
C GLY A 124 -14.93 8.13 12.93
N ARG A 125 -14.13 8.22 11.85
CA ARG A 125 -14.33 9.22 10.79
C ARG A 125 -15.59 8.95 9.96
N ALA A 126 -15.83 7.68 9.61
CA ALA A 126 -17.03 7.30 8.88
C ALA A 126 -18.29 7.62 9.69
N LEU A 127 -18.24 7.41 10.98
CA LEU A 127 -19.33 7.78 11.88
C LEU A 127 -19.52 9.30 11.97
N ALA A 128 -18.45 10.05 12.23
CA ALA A 128 -18.52 11.50 12.29
C ALA A 128 -19.08 12.10 10.98
N TRP A 129 -18.65 11.58 9.84
CA TRP A 129 -19.21 11.98 8.54
C TRP A 129 -20.69 11.60 8.39
N LEU A 130 -21.08 10.41 8.90
CA LEU A 130 -22.46 9.97 8.86
C LEU A 130 -23.34 10.83 9.79
N GLU A 131 -22.85 11.16 10.99
CA GLU A 131 -23.50 12.08 11.93
C GLU A 131 -23.77 13.44 11.30
N GLU A 132 -22.74 14.04 10.70
CA GLU A 132 -22.85 15.32 9.99
C GLU A 132 -23.85 15.24 8.83
N SER A 133 -23.87 14.13 8.10
CA SER A 133 -24.75 13.93 6.93
C SER A 133 -26.22 13.78 7.30
N VAL A 134 -26.54 13.28 8.51
CA VAL A 134 -27.92 13.06 8.97
C VAL A 134 -28.35 14.07 10.05
N GLU A 135 -27.48 15.01 10.42
CA GLU A 135 -27.79 16.08 11.36
C GLU A 135 -29.03 16.86 10.89
N GLY A 136 -29.98 17.09 11.80
CA GLY A 136 -31.24 17.74 11.47
C GLY A 136 -32.26 16.87 10.74
N THR A 137 -31.99 15.60 10.50
CA THR A 137 -32.93 14.63 9.93
C THR A 137 -33.46 13.64 10.97
N PRO A 138 -34.65 13.02 10.79
CA PRO A 138 -35.16 11.99 11.69
C PRO A 138 -34.22 10.77 11.84
N PHE A 139 -33.30 10.54 10.89
CA PHE A 139 -32.36 9.44 10.91
C PHE A 139 -31.24 9.61 11.94
N ALA A 140 -31.00 10.83 12.43
CA ALA A 140 -30.02 11.07 13.49
C ALA A 140 -30.33 10.27 14.79
N LEU A 141 -31.58 9.98 15.06
CA LEU A 141 -32.01 9.18 16.21
C LEU A 141 -31.65 7.67 16.10
N TRP A 142 -31.31 7.20 14.91
CA TRP A 142 -31.00 5.78 14.67
C TRP A 142 -29.49 5.49 14.75
N LEU A 143 -28.67 6.53 14.82
CA LEU A 143 -27.22 6.36 14.94
C LEU A 143 -26.85 6.00 16.40
N PRO A 144 -26.12 4.90 16.61
CA PRO A 144 -25.69 4.49 17.95
C PRO A 144 -24.45 5.29 18.42
N VAL A 145 -24.56 6.62 18.46
CA VAL A 145 -23.45 7.55 18.73
C VAL A 145 -22.78 7.31 20.08
N GLU A 146 -23.56 6.90 21.09
CA GLU A 146 -23.07 6.71 22.47
C GLU A 146 -22.30 5.40 22.72
N GLN A 147 -22.29 4.47 21.76
CA GLN A 147 -21.75 3.11 21.99
C GLN A 147 -20.36 2.86 21.40
N LEU A 148 -19.78 3.84 20.67
CA LEU A 148 -18.43 3.67 20.12
C LEU A 148 -17.39 4.03 21.17
N ALA A 149 -16.83 2.98 21.58
CA ALA A 149 -15.78 2.70 22.53
C ALA A 149 -14.88 3.86 22.97
N THR A 150 -14.81 3.93 24.22
CA THR A 150 -14.17 4.95 24.99
C THR A 150 -12.94 4.46 25.76
N THR A 151 -12.58 3.19 25.60
CA THR A 151 -11.45 2.63 26.35
C THR A 151 -10.17 2.63 25.54
N PRO A 152 -9.08 3.23 26.03
CA PRO A 152 -7.78 3.15 25.39
C PRO A 152 -7.28 1.70 25.38
N LEU A 153 -6.50 1.35 24.34
CA LEU A 153 -5.91 0.03 24.20
C LEU A 153 -4.95 -0.27 25.36
N SER A 154 -5.07 -1.45 25.94
CA SER A 154 -4.07 -1.94 26.90
C SER A 154 -2.72 -2.17 26.20
N PRO A 155 -1.57 -2.16 26.93
CA PRO A 155 -0.27 -2.44 26.34
C PRO A 155 -0.21 -3.80 25.62
N LEU A 156 -0.94 -4.80 26.12
CA LEU A 156 -1.05 -6.10 25.48
C LEU A 156 -1.83 -6.01 24.17
N SER A 157 -2.96 -5.30 24.17
CA SER A 157 -3.75 -5.09 22.94
C SER A 157 -2.95 -4.34 21.88
N VAL A 158 -2.15 -3.35 22.27
CA VAL A 158 -1.21 -2.64 21.37
C VAL A 158 -0.20 -3.61 20.77
N ALA A 159 0.44 -4.45 21.59
CA ALA A 159 1.39 -5.45 21.10
C ALA A 159 0.73 -6.46 20.12
N CYS A 160 -0.49 -6.90 20.44
CA CYS A 160 -1.25 -7.77 19.54
C CYS A 160 -1.60 -7.08 18.22
N CYS A 161 -2.07 -5.83 18.25
CA CYS A 161 -2.36 -5.06 17.04
C CYS A 161 -1.12 -4.87 16.15
N ILE A 162 0.04 -4.59 16.75
CA ILE A 162 1.31 -4.48 16.03
C ILE A 162 1.67 -5.83 15.37
N ALA A 163 1.54 -6.93 16.10
CA ALA A 163 1.80 -8.25 15.56
C ALA A 163 0.86 -8.57 14.40
N LEU A 164 -0.44 -8.32 14.55
CA LEU A 164 -1.44 -8.53 13.50
C LEU A 164 -1.18 -7.64 12.28
N GLY A 165 -0.81 -6.36 12.48
CA GLY A 165 -0.48 -5.43 11.41
C GLY A 165 0.74 -5.85 10.58
N LEU A 166 1.74 -6.50 11.19
CA LEU A 166 2.90 -7.08 10.51
C LEU A 166 2.58 -8.43 9.88
N LEU A 167 1.74 -9.25 10.53
CA LEU A 167 1.36 -10.57 10.01
C LEU A 167 0.49 -10.49 8.76
N ALA A 168 -0.34 -9.47 8.61
CA ALA A 168 -1.20 -9.32 7.43
C ALA A 168 -0.40 -9.29 6.11
N PRO A 169 0.55 -8.37 5.88
CA PRO A 169 1.37 -8.36 4.66
C PRO A 169 2.31 -9.57 4.58
N LEU A 170 2.72 -10.13 5.71
CA LEU A 170 3.58 -11.30 5.75
C LEU A 170 2.83 -12.55 5.24
N LEU A 171 1.60 -12.79 5.71
CA LEU A 171 0.76 -13.90 5.26
C LEU A 171 0.33 -13.71 3.80
N LEU A 172 0.08 -12.46 3.37
CA LEU A 172 -0.13 -12.12 1.97
C LEU A 172 1.07 -12.57 1.11
N GLY A 173 2.28 -12.17 1.51
CA GLY A 173 3.50 -12.60 0.83
C GLY A 173 3.68 -14.11 0.82
N PHE A 174 3.40 -14.79 1.94
CA PHE A 174 3.50 -16.25 2.03
C PHE A 174 2.49 -16.99 1.17
N SER A 175 1.32 -16.41 0.94
CA SER A 175 0.33 -16.97 0.01
C SER A 175 0.78 -16.87 -1.45
N ASP A 176 1.56 -15.86 -1.78
CA ASP A 176 2.01 -15.58 -3.14
C ASP A 176 3.38 -16.20 -3.47
N LEU A 177 4.26 -16.38 -2.46
CA LEU A 177 5.59 -16.99 -2.63
C LEU A 177 5.50 -18.51 -2.84
N ARG A 178 6.27 -19.01 -3.83
CA ARG A 178 6.25 -20.44 -4.23
C ARG A 178 7.11 -21.32 -3.35
N THR A 179 8.22 -20.80 -2.84
CA THR A 179 9.28 -21.58 -2.20
C THR A 179 9.50 -21.17 -0.75
N LEU A 180 9.93 -22.14 0.08
CA LEU A 180 10.30 -21.86 1.45
C LEU A 180 11.48 -20.87 1.54
N ARG A 181 12.45 -20.97 0.61
CA ARG A 181 13.57 -20.01 0.54
C ARG A 181 13.07 -18.59 0.31
N GLY A 182 12.08 -18.42 -0.55
CA GLY A 182 11.44 -17.13 -0.80
C GLY A 182 10.77 -16.58 0.45
N ARG A 183 10.04 -17.40 1.19
CA ARG A 183 9.40 -17.01 2.45
C ARG A 183 10.43 -16.64 3.52
N LEU A 184 11.51 -17.42 3.66
CA LEU A 184 12.61 -17.13 4.58
C LEU A 184 13.30 -15.79 4.26
N ALA A 185 13.57 -15.50 2.99
CA ALA A 185 14.16 -14.23 2.57
C ALA A 185 13.18 -13.05 2.74
N PHE A 186 11.88 -13.29 2.56
CA PHE A 186 10.85 -12.27 2.65
C PHE A 186 10.66 -11.73 4.07
N VAL A 187 10.80 -12.58 5.11
CA VAL A 187 10.64 -12.16 6.52
C VAL A 187 11.57 -11.00 6.88
N PRO A 188 12.90 -11.11 6.79
CA PRO A 188 13.79 -10.01 7.17
C PRO A 188 13.61 -8.78 6.28
N VAL A 189 13.27 -8.95 4.99
CA VAL A 189 12.99 -7.83 4.08
C VAL A 189 11.75 -7.06 4.54
N LEU A 190 10.66 -7.76 4.88
CA LEU A 190 9.44 -7.11 5.34
C LEU A 190 9.65 -6.38 6.68
N PHE A 191 10.32 -7.03 7.64
CA PHE A 191 10.60 -6.43 8.95
C PHE A 191 11.54 -5.23 8.83
N GLY A 192 12.59 -5.33 8.02
CA GLY A 192 13.50 -4.23 7.75
C GLY A 192 12.80 -3.05 7.07
N LEU A 193 11.94 -3.33 6.08
CA LEU A 193 11.11 -2.32 5.43
C LEU A 193 10.13 -1.66 6.41
N ALA A 194 9.47 -2.45 7.25
CA ALA A 194 8.58 -1.95 8.29
C ALA A 194 9.29 -0.96 9.24
N LEU A 195 10.45 -1.36 9.76
CA LEU A 195 11.27 -0.52 10.64
C LEU A 195 11.71 0.78 9.94
N THR A 196 12.22 0.65 8.73
CA THR A 196 12.72 1.81 7.95
C THR A 196 11.61 2.80 7.64
N VAL A 197 10.45 2.32 7.20
CA VAL A 197 9.32 3.19 6.84
C VAL A 197 8.69 3.82 8.07
N ALA A 198 8.56 3.08 9.18
CA ALA A 198 8.05 3.64 10.43
C ALA A 198 9.00 4.71 11.01
N ALA A 199 10.32 4.48 10.96
CA ALA A 199 11.32 5.48 11.36
C ALA A 199 11.28 6.71 10.44
N LEU A 200 11.13 6.51 9.13
CA LEU A 200 10.96 7.59 8.17
C LEU A 200 9.67 8.38 8.43
N SER A 201 8.54 7.71 8.63
CA SER A 201 7.25 8.34 8.96
C SER A 201 7.35 9.20 10.22
N ALA A 202 7.95 8.66 11.30
CA ALA A 202 8.17 9.41 12.54
C ALA A 202 9.12 10.60 12.35
N ALA A 203 10.22 10.43 11.57
CA ALA A 203 11.14 11.50 11.27
C ALA A 203 10.51 12.62 10.43
N LEU A 204 9.66 12.27 9.49
CA LEU A 204 8.93 13.22 8.64
C LEU A 204 7.87 13.99 9.43
N THR A 205 7.23 13.35 10.41
CA THR A 205 6.17 13.94 11.22
C THR A 205 6.76 14.82 12.33
N TYR A 206 7.72 14.33 13.09
CA TYR A 206 8.23 14.96 14.32
C TYR A 206 9.67 15.48 14.22
N GLY A 207 10.34 15.23 13.11
CA GLY A 207 11.74 15.58 12.89
C GLY A 207 12.70 14.39 13.11
N PRO A 208 13.91 14.48 12.54
CA PRO A 208 14.89 13.35 12.53
C PRO A 208 15.27 12.83 13.89
N SER A 209 15.28 13.69 14.93
CA SER A 209 15.59 13.31 16.32
C SER A 209 14.58 12.34 16.92
N HIS A 210 13.36 12.27 16.36
CA HIS A 210 12.25 11.44 16.84
C HIS A 210 12.03 10.18 15.98
N ALA A 211 12.93 9.87 15.04
CA ALA A 211 12.80 8.75 14.13
C ALA A 211 12.56 7.40 14.84
N TRP A 212 13.04 7.22 16.05
CA TRP A 212 12.94 6.00 16.85
C TRP A 212 12.07 6.14 18.10
N ALA A 213 11.43 7.29 18.33
CA ALA A 213 10.62 7.57 19.52
C ALA A 213 9.38 6.66 19.65
N TRP A 214 8.92 6.08 18.56
CA TRP A 214 7.79 5.16 18.52
C TRP A 214 8.12 3.75 19.07
N ILE A 215 9.40 3.43 19.28
CA ILE A 215 9.81 2.14 19.82
C ILE A 215 9.68 2.14 21.36
N HIS A 216 8.66 1.43 21.85
CA HIS A 216 8.39 1.21 23.26
C HIS A 216 8.14 -0.30 23.52
N PRO A 217 8.09 -0.78 24.78
CA PRO A 217 8.01 -2.20 25.08
C PRO A 217 6.90 -2.98 24.35
N PRO A 218 5.65 -2.50 24.22
CA PRO A 218 4.64 -3.13 23.41
C PRO A 218 5.02 -3.31 21.94
N VAL A 219 5.77 -2.38 21.33
CA VAL A 219 6.25 -2.50 19.94
C VAL A 219 7.22 -3.67 19.82
N VAL A 220 8.20 -3.75 20.72
CA VAL A 220 9.18 -4.83 20.73
C VAL A 220 8.49 -6.18 20.93
N ALA A 221 7.53 -6.27 21.86
CA ALA A 221 6.74 -7.47 22.07
C ALA A 221 5.92 -7.85 20.83
N GLY A 222 5.31 -6.88 20.16
CA GLY A 222 4.56 -7.10 18.91
C GLY A 222 5.43 -7.62 17.78
N PHE A 223 6.62 -7.05 17.60
CA PHE A 223 7.61 -7.54 16.62
C PHE A 223 8.07 -8.98 16.94
N ALA A 224 8.36 -9.27 18.20
CA ALA A 224 8.77 -10.60 18.64
C ALA A 224 7.65 -11.62 18.39
N LEU A 225 6.41 -11.28 18.73
CA LEU A 225 5.24 -12.11 18.49
C LEU A 225 5.03 -12.36 17.00
N ALA A 226 5.07 -11.29 16.17
CA ALA A 226 4.97 -11.42 14.72
C ALA A 226 6.07 -12.31 14.15
N GLY A 227 7.30 -12.15 14.60
CA GLY A 227 8.44 -12.97 14.20
C GLY A 227 8.26 -14.45 14.56
N ALA A 228 7.84 -14.74 15.78
CA ALA A 228 7.58 -16.11 16.24
C ALA A 228 6.47 -16.78 15.41
N VAL A 229 5.35 -16.08 15.20
CA VAL A 229 4.24 -16.58 14.36
C VAL A 229 4.68 -16.72 12.91
N ALA A 230 5.48 -15.79 12.38
CA ALA A 230 6.03 -15.85 11.03
C ALA A 230 6.86 -17.11 10.81
N LEU A 231 7.72 -17.46 11.77
CA LEU A 231 8.52 -18.69 11.70
C LEU A 231 7.67 -19.94 11.62
N VAL A 232 6.59 -20.02 12.41
CA VAL A 232 5.63 -21.13 12.34
C VAL A 232 4.89 -21.12 11.00
N ALA A 233 4.50 -19.94 10.51
CA ALA A 233 3.75 -19.78 9.27
C ALA A 233 4.54 -20.10 7.99
N LEU A 234 5.88 -20.22 8.06
CA LEU A 234 6.73 -20.60 6.92
C LEU A 234 6.29 -21.87 6.22
N TRP A 235 5.82 -22.85 6.99
CA TRP A 235 5.42 -24.17 6.49
C TRP A 235 3.93 -24.29 6.15
N LEU A 236 3.14 -23.23 6.41
CA LEU A 236 1.71 -23.27 6.14
C LEU A 236 1.40 -23.32 4.63
N PRO A 237 0.38 -24.08 4.23
CA PRO A 237 -0.10 -24.08 2.86
C PRO A 237 -0.68 -22.71 2.50
N ARG A 238 -0.58 -22.32 1.23
CA ARG A 238 -0.99 -20.99 0.73
C ARG A 238 -2.44 -20.63 1.08
N ARG A 239 -3.36 -21.60 0.96
CA ARG A 239 -4.77 -21.38 1.32
C ARG A 239 -4.92 -20.99 2.78
N LEU A 240 -4.20 -21.70 3.66
CA LEU A 240 -4.25 -21.40 5.09
C LEU A 240 -3.63 -20.01 5.38
N CYS A 241 -2.57 -19.62 4.69
CA CYS A 241 -2.03 -18.24 4.80
C CYS A 241 -3.10 -17.20 4.42
N ASN A 242 -3.87 -17.41 3.35
CA ASN A 242 -4.96 -16.49 2.97
C ASN A 242 -6.08 -16.45 4.01
N VAL A 243 -6.51 -17.60 4.52
CA VAL A 243 -7.56 -17.67 5.56
C VAL A 243 -7.09 -16.98 6.83
N LEU A 244 -5.85 -17.24 7.27
CA LEU A 244 -5.28 -16.59 8.44
C LEU A 244 -5.11 -15.08 8.23
N MET A 245 -4.71 -14.64 7.03
CA MET A 245 -4.64 -13.22 6.69
C MET A 245 -6.01 -12.55 6.83
N LEU A 246 -7.08 -13.17 6.33
CA LEU A 246 -8.44 -12.67 6.48
C LEU A 246 -8.83 -12.53 7.95
N LEU A 247 -8.55 -13.57 8.75
CA LEU A 247 -8.81 -13.55 10.19
C LEU A 247 -8.01 -12.47 10.90
N VAL A 248 -6.71 -12.38 10.63
CA VAL A 248 -5.79 -11.36 11.18
C VAL A 248 -6.31 -9.96 10.88
N LEU A 249 -6.68 -9.68 9.62
CA LEU A 249 -7.22 -8.38 9.22
C LEU A 249 -8.59 -8.10 9.85
N ALA A 250 -9.48 -9.08 9.92
CA ALA A 250 -10.79 -8.91 10.57
C ALA A 250 -10.63 -8.55 12.06
N VAL A 251 -9.79 -9.29 12.80
CA VAL A 251 -9.52 -9.00 14.21
C VAL A 251 -8.86 -7.63 14.37
N LEU A 252 -7.84 -7.32 13.57
CA LEU A 252 -7.13 -6.03 13.63
C LEU A 252 -8.09 -4.86 13.40
N LEU A 253 -8.89 -4.92 12.33
CA LEU A 253 -9.85 -3.87 12.00
C LEU A 253 -10.91 -3.72 13.10
N THR A 254 -11.41 -4.82 13.66
CA THR A 254 -12.38 -4.77 14.75
C THR A 254 -11.79 -4.08 15.98
N VAL A 255 -10.59 -4.48 16.40
CA VAL A 255 -9.96 -3.91 17.60
C VAL A 255 -9.62 -2.43 17.40
N LEU A 256 -9.04 -2.06 16.25
CA LEU A 256 -8.66 -0.67 15.98
C LEU A 256 -9.86 0.26 15.85
N ASN A 257 -10.95 -0.18 15.22
CA ASN A 257 -12.12 0.66 15.00
C ASN A 257 -13.08 0.69 16.23
N GLN A 258 -12.83 -0.14 17.22
CA GLN A 258 -13.53 -0.10 18.52
C GLN A 258 -12.73 0.60 19.62
N SER A 259 -11.49 1.02 19.35
CA SER A 259 -10.67 1.71 20.34
C SER A 259 -10.86 3.23 20.27
N ALA A 260 -10.84 3.89 21.44
CA ALA A 260 -10.81 5.34 21.51
C ALA A 260 -9.51 5.91 20.92
N ASP A 261 -9.62 7.06 20.27
CA ASP A 261 -8.44 7.79 19.80
C ASP A 261 -7.59 8.23 21.00
N THR A 262 -6.29 7.98 20.92
CA THR A 262 -5.37 8.46 21.96
C THR A 262 -5.04 9.93 21.72
N PRO A 263 -4.78 10.74 22.79
CA PRO A 263 -4.33 12.12 22.62
C PRO A 263 -3.04 12.23 21.76
N TYR A 264 -2.18 11.25 21.86
CA TYR A 264 -0.96 11.16 21.05
C TYR A 264 -1.29 10.99 19.55
N PHE A 265 -2.29 10.21 19.21
CA PHE A 265 -2.72 10.02 17.81
C PHE A 265 -3.32 11.32 17.26
N ALA A 266 -4.15 12.02 18.04
CA ALA A 266 -4.69 13.31 17.63
C ALA A 266 -3.59 14.33 17.34
N GLN A 267 -2.57 14.44 18.22
CA GLN A 267 -1.39 15.29 17.98
C GLN A 267 -0.59 14.85 16.76
N SER A 268 -0.43 13.53 16.55
CA SER A 268 0.26 13.00 15.38
C SER A 268 -0.46 13.36 14.09
N LEU A 269 -1.76 13.28 14.10
CA LEU A 269 -2.61 13.60 12.96
C LEU A 269 -2.56 15.10 12.65
N GLU A 270 -2.66 15.95 13.68
CA GLU A 270 -2.53 17.40 13.54
C GLU A 270 -1.13 17.79 13.02
N ALA A 271 -0.05 17.21 13.58
CA ALA A 271 1.32 17.44 13.10
C ALA A 271 1.51 16.97 11.67
N TRP A 272 0.84 15.88 11.28
CA TRP A 272 0.81 15.40 9.91
C TRP A 272 0.06 16.36 8.98
N GLU A 273 -1.11 16.84 9.36
CA GLU A 273 -1.92 17.78 8.57
C GLU A 273 -1.24 19.15 8.41
N GLN A 274 -0.50 19.62 9.41
CA GLN A 274 0.30 20.83 9.39
C GLN A 274 1.73 20.63 8.86
N GLY A 275 2.11 19.38 8.59
CA GLY A 275 3.48 19.00 8.32
C GLY A 275 4.06 19.50 7.01
N ARG A 276 5.41 19.52 6.97
CA ARG A 276 6.22 20.01 5.85
C ARG A 276 6.09 19.19 4.55
N PHE A 277 5.52 17.99 4.63
CA PHE A 277 5.38 17.04 3.53
C PHE A 277 3.94 16.92 3.02
N ILE A 278 3.19 17.99 3.09
CA ILE A 278 1.77 18.12 2.73
C ILE A 278 1.40 17.51 1.37
N ARG A 279 2.31 17.47 0.40
CA ARG A 279 2.01 17.07 -0.98
C ARG A 279 1.73 15.58 -1.17
N PHE A 280 2.15 14.72 -0.25
CA PHE A 280 1.90 13.26 -0.31
C PHE A 280 0.81 12.76 0.65
N HIS A 281 0.22 13.64 1.44
CA HIS A 281 -0.74 13.32 2.48
C HIS A 281 -1.93 12.50 1.94
N GLY A 282 -2.61 13.01 0.92
CA GLY A 282 -3.84 12.40 0.43
C GLY A 282 -3.67 10.95 0.01
N LEU A 283 -2.61 10.65 -0.76
CA LEU A 283 -2.37 9.29 -1.25
C LEU A 283 -2.05 8.32 -0.09
N SER A 284 -1.13 8.68 0.81
CA SER A 284 -0.78 7.84 1.96
C SER A 284 -1.96 7.65 2.91
N GLN A 285 -2.79 8.67 3.09
CA GLN A 285 -4.02 8.60 3.88
C GLN A 285 -5.00 7.59 3.29
N TRP A 286 -5.32 7.71 2.00
CA TRP A 286 -6.20 6.76 1.32
C TRP A 286 -5.64 5.34 1.35
N LEU A 287 -4.32 5.18 1.15
CA LEU A 287 -3.67 3.88 1.25
C LEU A 287 -3.74 3.33 2.68
N GLY A 288 -3.48 4.16 3.71
CA GLY A 288 -3.57 3.76 5.10
C GLY A 288 -4.97 3.29 5.50
N TRP A 289 -6.00 3.91 4.95
CA TRP A 289 -7.39 3.53 5.20
C TRP A 289 -7.83 2.31 4.41
N LEU A 290 -7.52 2.25 3.11
CA LEU A 290 -8.11 1.28 2.19
C LEU A 290 -7.29 0.00 2.03
N TRP A 291 -5.99 0.02 2.34
CA TRP A 291 -5.11 -1.12 2.13
C TRP A 291 -5.63 -2.42 2.78
N PRO A 292 -6.06 -2.43 4.07
CA PRO A 292 -6.55 -3.66 4.69
C PRO A 292 -7.81 -4.21 4.02
N PHE A 293 -8.70 -3.35 3.58
CA PHE A 293 -9.92 -3.76 2.87
C PHE A 293 -9.60 -4.32 1.48
N ALA A 294 -8.65 -3.72 0.77
CA ALA A 294 -8.17 -4.26 -0.50
C ALA A 294 -7.49 -5.63 -0.32
N ALA A 295 -6.72 -5.81 0.76
CA ALA A 295 -6.11 -7.08 1.12
C ALA A 295 -7.16 -8.14 1.50
N LEU A 296 -8.22 -7.76 2.23
CA LEU A 296 -9.37 -8.63 2.51
C LEU A 296 -10.04 -9.09 1.22
N MET A 297 -10.33 -8.17 0.30
CA MET A 297 -10.95 -8.50 -0.99
C MET A 297 -10.08 -9.42 -1.84
N TYR A 298 -8.76 -9.19 -1.84
CA TYR A 298 -7.82 -10.08 -2.52
C TYR A 298 -7.79 -11.48 -1.92
N GLY A 299 -7.65 -11.58 -0.60
CA GLY A 299 -7.65 -12.86 0.12
C GLY A 299 -8.97 -13.64 -0.04
N LEU A 300 -10.11 -12.95 0.03
CA LEU A 300 -11.41 -13.56 -0.17
C LEU A 300 -11.52 -14.16 -1.59
N ARG A 301 -11.13 -13.42 -2.61
CA ARG A 301 -11.10 -13.93 -3.99
C ARG A 301 -10.18 -15.14 -4.13
N ALA A 302 -9.02 -15.12 -3.46
CA ALA A 302 -8.06 -16.21 -3.51
C ALA A 302 -8.57 -17.49 -2.80
N VAL A 303 -9.41 -17.36 -1.76
CA VAL A 303 -10.01 -18.49 -1.04
C VAL A 303 -11.21 -19.07 -1.80
N VAL A 304 -12.05 -18.20 -2.37
CA VAL A 304 -13.30 -18.59 -3.08
C VAL A 304 -13.00 -19.14 -4.48
N ALA A 305 -11.92 -18.69 -5.13
CA ALA A 305 -11.58 -19.19 -6.46
C ALA A 305 -11.34 -20.72 -6.44
N PRO A 306 -11.98 -21.47 -7.36
CA PRO A 306 -11.75 -22.90 -7.46
C PRO A 306 -10.27 -23.20 -7.72
N PRO A 307 -9.74 -24.32 -7.22
CA PRO A 307 -8.39 -24.74 -7.56
C PRO A 307 -8.29 -24.90 -9.08
N ARG A 308 -7.53 -24.02 -9.72
CA ARG A 308 -7.23 -24.18 -11.14
C ARG A 308 -6.23 -25.33 -11.28
N PRO A 309 -6.46 -26.25 -12.24
CA PRO A 309 -5.59 -27.39 -12.48
C PRO A 309 -4.15 -27.00 -12.79
#